data_5a6cb7ac62d5582b9e7fe4a5f473c9c8
#
_entry.id   5a6cb7ac62d5582b9e7fe4a5f473c9c8
#
_cell.length_a   1.000
_cell.length_b   1.000
_cell.length_c   1.000
_cell.angle_alpha   90.00
_cell.angle_beta   90.00
_cell.angle_gamma   90.00
#
_symmetry.space_group_name_H-M   'P 1'
#
loop_
_entity.id
_entity.type
_entity.pdbx_description
1 polymer ?
#
loop_
_entity_poly.entity_id
_entity_poly.type
_entity_poly.pdbx_seq_one_letter_code
_entity_poly.pdbx_strand_id
1 'polypeptide(L)'
;MLQKNKRNFSIIAHIDHGKSTIADRLLEYTGTVSERDMKDQILDSMDLEREKGITIKAQAVTLFYKAKDGEEYELNLIDTPGHVDFIYEVSRSLAACEGALLVVDAAQGVEAQTLANVYLAIENNLEILPIINKIDLPAAEPEKVKREIEDIIGLPADDAVLASAKNGIGIENILEAIVQRIPAPNYDENAPLKALIFDSFFDDYRGVITYIKVLDGSVKKGDKIKIWSTEKELEVLEAGIFSPTMKSTDILTSGSVGYIITGVKTIHDTRVGDTITSVKNPALFPLAGFKPAQSMVFAGVYPLFTDDYEELREALEKLQLNDASLTFVPETSIALGFGFRCGFLGLLHMEIIVERLRREYNIDLISTTPSVKYKVSIDNQEEKVIDNPCEFPDPGRGKITIQEPYIRGKVIVPKEYVGNVMELCQEKRGIFISMDYLDETRSMLSYELPLAEIVIDFYDKLKSRTKGYASFEYELSKYRVSNLVKVDILVSGKPVDAFSFIAHNDNAFHRGKAICQKLSEVIPRQQFEIPIQAALGSKIIARETIKAYRKNVIAKCYGGDITRKKKLLEKQKEGKKRMKSIGNVEIPQEAFVSVLKLND
;
A
#
# COMPACT_ATOMS: atom_id res chain seq x y z
N MET A 1 30.28 16.05 13.32
CA MET A 1 30.49 16.90 12.13
C MET A 1 29.77 18.22 12.34
N LEU A 2 30.24 19.33 11.76
CA LEU A 2 29.54 20.63 11.87
C LEU A 2 28.22 20.59 11.11
N GLN A 3 27.19 21.28 11.62
CA GLN A 3 25.86 21.31 11.01
C GLN A 3 25.89 21.80 9.55
N LYS A 4 26.74 22.78 9.23
CA LYS A 4 26.94 23.29 7.87
C LYS A 4 27.34 22.23 6.83
N ASN A 5 27.99 21.16 7.28
CA ASN A 5 28.46 20.07 6.44
C ASN A 5 27.51 18.87 6.42
N LYS A 6 26.28 19.01 6.92
CA LYS A 6 25.24 17.97 6.84
C LYS A 6 24.25 18.27 5.72
N ARG A 7 23.77 17.21 5.06
CA ARG A 7 22.69 17.28 4.05
C ARG A 7 21.73 16.13 4.28
N ASN A 8 20.48 16.44 4.53
CA ASN A 8 19.43 15.42 4.67
C ASN A 8 18.52 15.49 3.44
N PHE A 9 18.41 14.41 2.73
CA PHE A 9 17.66 14.36 1.48
C PHE A 9 17.02 13.02 1.25
N SER A 10 15.97 13.03 0.44
CA SER A 10 15.27 11.83 -0.03
C SER A 10 15.36 11.73 -1.54
N ILE A 11 15.11 10.54 -2.08
CA ILE A 11 14.96 10.31 -3.52
C ILE A 11 13.50 10.07 -3.82
N ILE A 12 12.91 10.95 -4.63
CA ILE A 12 11.54 10.84 -5.13
C ILE A 12 11.56 10.49 -6.62
N ALA A 13 10.80 9.49 -7.02
CA ALA A 13 10.76 9.01 -8.38
C ALA A 13 9.46 8.27 -8.67
N HIS A 14 9.12 8.14 -9.94
CA HIS A 14 8.15 7.14 -10.38
C HIS A 14 8.75 5.73 -10.29
N ILE A 15 7.89 4.71 -10.26
CA ILE A 15 8.31 3.30 -10.32
C ILE A 15 9.16 3.10 -11.58
N ASP A 16 10.23 2.32 -11.49
CA ASP A 16 11.16 2.01 -12.58
C ASP A 16 11.99 3.19 -13.14
N HIS A 17 11.91 4.41 -12.60
CA HIS A 17 12.79 5.53 -13.01
C HIS A 17 14.25 5.39 -12.51
N GLY A 18 14.53 4.36 -11.68
CA GLY A 18 15.89 4.03 -11.23
C GLY A 18 16.28 4.61 -9.89
N LYS A 19 15.31 4.85 -9.00
CA LYS A 19 15.50 5.34 -7.62
C LYS A 19 16.50 4.47 -6.85
N SER A 20 16.24 3.17 -6.68
CA SER A 20 17.10 2.25 -5.93
C SER A 20 18.47 2.10 -6.58
N THR A 21 18.56 2.13 -7.92
CA THR A 21 19.84 2.08 -8.63
C THR A 21 20.69 3.33 -8.37
N ILE A 22 20.09 4.53 -8.30
CA ILE A 22 20.83 5.74 -7.92
C ILE A 22 21.30 5.63 -6.47
N ALA A 23 20.45 5.19 -5.55
CA ALA A 23 20.83 4.97 -4.16
C ALA A 23 22.02 4.02 -4.03
N ASP A 24 21.99 2.88 -4.73
CA ASP A 24 23.12 1.93 -4.77
C ASP A 24 24.40 2.58 -5.26
N ARG A 25 24.35 3.38 -6.32
CA ARG A 25 25.53 4.08 -6.87
C ARG A 25 26.07 5.15 -5.92
N LEU A 26 25.23 5.84 -5.17
CA LEU A 26 25.68 6.77 -4.14
C LEU A 26 26.42 6.03 -3.01
N LEU A 27 25.91 4.88 -2.57
CA LEU A 27 26.55 4.02 -1.57
C LEU A 27 27.90 3.49 -2.04
N GLU A 28 27.97 3.03 -3.27
CA GLU A 28 29.20 2.52 -3.90
C GLU A 28 30.25 3.63 -4.04
N TYR A 29 29.89 4.77 -4.61
CA TYR A 29 30.80 5.89 -4.88
C TYR A 29 31.39 6.48 -3.60
N THR A 30 30.62 6.55 -2.53
CA THR A 30 31.08 7.05 -1.22
C THR A 30 31.86 6.01 -0.42
N GLY A 31 31.94 4.75 -0.92
CA GLY A 31 32.61 3.65 -0.21
C GLY A 31 31.91 3.24 1.09
N THR A 32 30.64 3.63 1.26
CA THR A 32 29.83 3.26 2.44
C THR A 32 29.60 1.75 2.50
N VAL A 33 29.50 1.12 1.32
CA VAL A 33 29.45 -0.34 1.15
C VAL A 33 30.65 -0.76 0.32
N SER A 34 31.33 -1.85 0.76
CA SER A 34 32.47 -2.37 0.00
C SER A 34 32.01 -3.02 -1.30
N GLU A 35 32.84 -2.99 -2.37
CA GLU A 35 32.52 -3.64 -3.66
C GLU A 35 32.14 -5.12 -3.51
N ARG A 36 32.67 -5.81 -2.47
CA ARG A 36 32.40 -7.24 -2.21
C ARG A 36 31.04 -7.48 -1.60
N ASP A 37 30.51 -6.49 -0.87
CA ASP A 37 29.24 -6.56 -0.15
C ASP A 37 28.10 -5.92 -0.95
N MET A 38 28.43 -5.24 -2.07
CA MET A 38 27.44 -4.65 -2.95
C MET A 38 26.53 -5.72 -3.56
N LYS A 39 25.23 -5.48 -3.44
CA LYS A 39 24.15 -6.24 -4.07
C LYS A 39 23.20 -5.24 -4.73
N ASP A 40 22.52 -5.67 -5.77
CA ASP A 40 21.47 -4.85 -6.37
C ASP A 40 20.37 -4.56 -5.33
N GLN A 41 19.92 -3.31 -5.28
CA GLN A 41 18.88 -2.83 -4.36
C GLN A 41 19.24 -3.11 -2.88
N ILE A 42 20.42 -2.66 -2.46
CA ILE A 42 20.96 -2.97 -1.12
C ILE A 42 20.12 -2.37 0.01
N LEU A 43 19.43 -1.24 -0.23
CA LEU A 43 18.52 -0.62 0.72
C LEU A 43 17.16 -1.33 0.78
N ASP A 44 16.76 -2.06 -0.27
CA ASP A 44 15.55 -2.87 -0.27
C ASP A 44 15.82 -4.15 0.54
N SER A 45 15.55 -4.09 1.85
CA SER A 45 15.91 -5.13 2.81
C SER A 45 15.02 -6.37 2.76
N MET A 46 13.79 -6.23 2.26
CA MET A 46 12.82 -7.31 2.17
C MET A 46 12.93 -8.04 0.82
N ASP A 47 12.80 -9.36 0.81
CA ASP A 47 12.74 -10.14 -0.43
C ASP A 47 11.56 -9.72 -1.32
N LEU A 48 10.44 -9.33 -0.71
CA LEU A 48 9.26 -8.82 -1.42
C LEU A 48 9.52 -7.49 -2.14
N GLU A 49 10.36 -6.61 -1.60
CA GLU A 49 10.76 -5.36 -2.27
C GLU A 49 11.50 -5.67 -3.56
N ARG A 50 12.47 -6.59 -3.50
CA ARG A 50 13.26 -7.03 -4.66
C ARG A 50 12.43 -7.77 -5.71
N GLU A 51 11.52 -8.66 -5.27
CA GLU A 51 10.64 -9.41 -6.18
C GLU A 51 9.65 -8.50 -6.92
N LYS A 52 9.09 -7.52 -6.22
CA LYS A 52 8.11 -6.58 -6.81
C LYS A 52 8.78 -5.36 -7.45
N GLY A 53 10.09 -5.16 -7.26
CA GLY A 53 10.83 -4.01 -7.78
C GLY A 53 10.41 -2.66 -7.19
N ILE A 54 9.88 -2.66 -5.96
CA ILE A 54 9.38 -1.47 -5.28
C ILE A 54 9.92 -1.39 -3.86
N THR A 55 10.31 -0.21 -3.41
CA THR A 55 10.58 0.04 -1.99
C THR A 55 9.25 0.09 -1.23
N ILE A 56 9.13 -0.70 -0.17
CA ILE A 56 7.94 -0.78 0.68
C ILE A 56 8.13 0.07 1.92
N LYS A 57 9.30 -0.04 2.57
CA LYS A 57 9.62 0.66 3.81
C LYS A 57 10.76 1.66 3.60
N ALA A 58 10.60 2.85 4.17
CA ALA A 58 11.66 3.85 4.15
C ALA A 58 12.92 3.35 4.88
N GLN A 59 14.09 3.59 4.28
CA GLN A 59 15.39 3.26 4.86
C GLN A 59 16.23 4.52 4.97
N ALA A 60 16.92 4.70 6.10
CA ALA A 60 17.84 5.81 6.29
C ALA A 60 19.28 5.30 6.22
N VAL A 61 20.15 6.02 5.54
CA VAL A 61 21.58 5.71 5.48
C VAL A 61 22.43 6.97 5.49
N THR A 62 23.48 6.96 6.28
CA THR A 62 24.45 8.06 6.36
C THR A 62 25.68 7.73 5.51
N LEU A 63 26.00 8.61 4.58
CA LEU A 63 27.14 8.55 3.68
C LEU A 63 28.14 9.64 4.09
N PHE A 64 29.43 9.36 3.94
CA PHE A 64 30.48 10.37 4.11
C PHE A 64 31.10 10.65 2.76
N TYR A 65 31.07 11.91 2.35
CA TYR A 65 31.57 12.33 1.04
C TYR A 65 32.57 13.47 1.15
N LYS A 66 33.73 13.29 0.55
CA LYS A 66 34.72 14.36 0.42
C LYS A 66 34.48 15.11 -0.90
N ALA A 67 33.94 16.31 -0.80
CA ALA A 67 33.59 17.13 -1.95
C ALA A 67 34.80 17.80 -2.61
N LYS A 68 34.59 18.38 -3.80
CA LYS A 68 35.62 19.09 -4.57
C LYS A 68 36.16 20.35 -3.87
N ASP A 69 35.41 20.90 -2.93
CA ASP A 69 35.85 22.00 -2.08
C ASP A 69 36.88 21.58 -1.01
N GLY A 70 37.12 20.27 -0.86
CA GLY A 70 38.06 19.66 0.08
C GLY A 70 37.45 19.39 1.45
N GLU A 71 36.22 19.81 1.73
CA GLU A 71 35.51 19.54 2.97
C GLU A 71 34.85 18.13 2.93
N GLU A 72 34.66 17.55 4.12
CA GLU A 72 33.93 16.30 4.28
C GLU A 72 32.50 16.57 4.70
N TYR A 73 31.54 15.95 4.01
CA TYR A 73 30.12 16.10 4.24
C TYR A 73 29.49 14.81 4.75
N GLU A 74 28.55 14.96 5.68
CA GLU A 74 27.64 13.93 6.16
C GLU A 74 26.34 14.03 5.36
N LEU A 75 26.11 13.04 4.50
CA LEU A 75 24.95 12.99 3.62
C LEU A 75 23.98 11.93 4.15
N ASN A 76 22.83 12.35 4.66
CA ASN A 76 21.82 11.46 5.17
C ASN A 76 20.74 11.24 4.09
N LEU A 77 20.80 10.08 3.44
CA LEU A 77 19.82 9.64 2.47
C LEU A 77 18.66 8.94 3.21
N ILE A 78 17.44 9.38 2.97
CA ILE A 78 16.23 8.68 3.39
C ILE A 78 15.55 8.16 2.14
N ASP A 79 15.71 6.87 1.86
CA ASP A 79 15.07 6.20 0.73
C ASP A 79 13.58 6.00 1.01
N THR A 80 12.71 6.40 0.07
CA THR A 80 11.26 6.43 0.25
C THR A 80 10.55 5.49 -0.71
N PRO A 81 9.39 4.91 -0.33
CA PRO A 81 8.54 4.22 -1.29
C PRO A 81 8.16 5.09 -2.48
N GLY A 82 8.01 4.47 -3.66
CA GLY A 82 7.57 5.18 -4.86
C GLY A 82 6.07 5.03 -5.17
N HIS A 83 5.36 4.11 -4.51
CA HIS A 83 3.98 3.76 -4.84
C HIS A 83 2.96 4.60 -4.05
N VAL A 84 1.82 4.92 -4.69
CA VAL A 84 0.75 5.75 -4.12
C VAL A 84 0.19 5.22 -2.78
N ASP A 85 0.11 3.91 -2.59
CA ASP A 85 -0.36 3.31 -1.34
C ASP A 85 0.51 3.71 -0.14
N PHE A 86 1.79 4.06 -0.37
CA PHE A 86 2.75 4.43 0.69
C PHE A 86 3.00 5.93 0.83
N ILE A 87 2.10 6.76 0.30
CA ILE A 87 2.23 8.23 0.33
C ILE A 87 2.40 8.78 1.75
N TYR A 88 1.83 8.09 2.74
CA TYR A 88 1.97 8.43 4.15
C TYR A 88 3.43 8.25 4.63
N GLU A 89 4.12 7.19 4.20
CA GLU A 89 5.53 6.96 4.52
C GLU A 89 6.44 7.96 3.81
N VAL A 90 6.12 8.28 2.55
CA VAL A 90 6.81 9.33 1.79
C VAL A 90 6.74 10.66 2.54
N SER A 91 5.56 11.09 2.94
CA SER A 91 5.36 12.37 3.65
C SER A 91 6.16 12.45 4.96
N ARG A 92 6.23 11.37 5.74
CA ARG A 92 7.01 11.31 6.98
C ARG A 92 8.52 11.41 6.73
N SER A 93 9.00 10.70 5.73
CA SER A 93 10.40 10.69 5.35
C SER A 93 10.84 12.06 4.82
N LEU A 94 10.02 12.70 4.00
CA LEU A 94 10.28 14.06 3.49
C LEU A 94 10.35 15.10 4.61
N ALA A 95 9.54 14.99 5.66
CA ALA A 95 9.60 15.89 6.81
C ALA A 95 10.93 15.81 7.59
N ALA A 96 11.70 14.73 7.40
CA ALA A 96 13.03 14.58 7.98
C ALA A 96 14.15 15.12 7.06
N CYS A 97 13.83 15.68 5.89
CA CYS A 97 14.79 16.16 4.90
C CYS A 97 14.79 17.69 4.78
N GLU A 98 15.85 18.23 4.19
CA GLU A 98 15.95 19.60 3.68
C GLU A 98 15.91 19.66 2.14
N GLY A 99 16.12 18.50 1.47
CA GLY A 99 16.05 18.42 0.01
C GLY A 99 15.50 17.11 -0.50
N ALA A 100 15.13 17.09 -1.79
CA ALA A 100 14.67 15.93 -2.50
C ALA A 100 15.33 15.81 -3.88
N LEU A 101 15.84 14.63 -4.21
CA LEU A 101 16.33 14.31 -5.55
C LEU A 101 15.14 13.86 -6.39
N LEU A 102 14.73 14.64 -7.37
CA LEU A 102 13.66 14.29 -8.29
C LEU A 102 14.24 13.53 -9.48
N VAL A 103 14.04 12.22 -9.48
CA VAL A 103 14.57 11.34 -10.56
C VAL A 103 13.52 11.12 -11.62
N VAL A 104 13.83 11.53 -12.84
CA VAL A 104 12.97 11.38 -14.03
C VAL A 104 13.71 10.56 -15.09
N ASP A 105 13.02 9.59 -15.67
CA ASP A 105 13.54 8.78 -16.79
C ASP A 105 13.63 9.62 -18.07
N ALA A 106 14.80 9.63 -18.73
CA ALA A 106 15.05 10.39 -19.94
C ALA A 106 14.19 9.95 -21.14
N ALA A 107 13.60 8.75 -21.12
CA ALA A 107 12.77 8.21 -22.18
C ALA A 107 11.27 8.32 -21.88
N GLN A 108 10.87 8.20 -20.60
CA GLN A 108 9.46 8.21 -20.18
C GLN A 108 8.97 9.62 -19.80
N GLY A 109 9.86 10.48 -19.26
CA GLY A 109 9.53 11.83 -18.84
C GLY A 109 8.74 11.88 -17.51
N VAL A 110 7.96 12.93 -17.31
CA VAL A 110 7.20 13.18 -16.09
C VAL A 110 5.93 12.34 -16.05
N GLU A 111 5.73 11.61 -14.95
CA GLU A 111 4.60 10.72 -14.70
C GLU A 111 3.70 11.24 -13.54
N ALA A 112 2.48 10.69 -13.37
CA ALA A 112 1.53 11.18 -12.36
C ALA A 112 2.08 11.11 -10.91
N GLN A 113 2.75 10.02 -10.56
CA GLN A 113 3.39 9.88 -9.24
C GLN A 113 4.52 10.89 -9.02
N THR A 114 5.22 11.26 -10.09
CA THR A 114 6.26 12.31 -10.02
C THR A 114 5.66 13.62 -9.50
N LEU A 115 4.51 14.02 -10.06
CA LEU A 115 3.81 15.24 -9.65
C LEU A 115 3.40 15.22 -8.18
N ALA A 116 2.80 14.13 -7.72
CA ALA A 116 2.38 14.04 -6.34
C ALA A 116 3.53 14.06 -5.33
N ASN A 117 4.60 13.32 -5.62
CA ASN A 117 5.79 13.36 -4.77
C ASN A 117 6.42 14.75 -4.73
N VAL A 118 6.41 15.46 -5.86
CA VAL A 118 6.88 16.86 -5.91
C VAL A 118 6.01 17.78 -5.07
N TYR A 119 4.69 17.67 -5.15
CA TYR A 119 3.80 18.47 -4.30
C TYR A 119 4.04 18.22 -2.81
N LEU A 120 4.24 16.96 -2.41
CA LEU A 120 4.60 16.63 -1.03
C LEU A 120 5.95 17.24 -0.62
N ALA A 121 6.95 17.26 -1.52
CA ALA A 121 8.23 17.89 -1.26
C ALA A 121 8.07 19.43 -1.10
N ILE A 122 7.26 20.07 -1.93
CA ILE A 122 6.94 21.49 -1.84
C ILE A 122 6.18 21.81 -0.54
N GLU A 123 5.20 21.01 -0.15
CA GLU A 123 4.47 21.16 1.12
C GLU A 123 5.38 21.09 2.35
N ASN A 124 6.47 20.32 2.25
CA ASN A 124 7.51 20.23 3.29
C ASN A 124 8.63 21.28 3.13
N ASN A 125 8.50 22.23 2.19
CA ASN A 125 9.49 23.28 1.89
C ASN A 125 10.88 22.73 1.54
N LEU A 126 10.97 21.63 0.83
CA LEU A 126 12.23 21.02 0.43
C LEU A 126 12.79 21.68 -0.83
N GLU A 127 14.13 21.79 -0.89
CA GLU A 127 14.84 22.09 -2.14
C GLU A 127 14.78 20.86 -3.05
N ILE A 128 14.30 21.04 -4.27
CA ILE A 128 14.13 19.94 -5.23
C ILE A 128 15.24 20.01 -6.28
N LEU A 129 16.02 18.92 -6.37
CA LEU A 129 17.11 18.78 -7.32
C LEU A 129 16.71 17.81 -8.44
N PRO A 130 16.41 18.31 -9.68
CA PRO A 130 16.09 17.44 -10.80
C PRO A 130 17.28 16.62 -11.28
N ILE A 131 17.06 15.32 -11.49
CA ILE A 131 18.02 14.36 -12.06
C ILE A 131 17.34 13.65 -13.22
N ILE A 132 17.91 13.74 -14.41
CA ILE A 132 17.42 13.02 -15.60
C ILE A 132 18.27 11.78 -15.76
N ASN A 133 17.67 10.63 -15.44
CA ASN A 133 18.34 9.33 -15.42
C ASN A 133 18.11 8.56 -16.73
N LYS A 134 18.88 7.50 -16.91
CA LYS A 134 18.84 6.59 -18.08
C LYS A 134 19.16 7.27 -19.42
N ILE A 135 20.07 8.24 -19.41
CA ILE A 135 20.53 8.93 -20.63
C ILE A 135 21.24 8.03 -21.63
N ASP A 136 21.59 6.80 -21.22
CA ASP A 136 22.19 5.76 -22.03
C ASP A 136 21.18 5.02 -22.95
N LEU A 137 19.89 5.20 -22.75
CA LEU A 137 18.88 4.56 -23.57
C LEU A 137 18.80 5.20 -24.96
N PRO A 138 18.60 4.41 -26.05
CA PRO A 138 18.46 4.94 -27.40
C PRO A 138 17.27 5.90 -27.57
N ALA A 139 16.23 5.77 -26.73
CA ALA A 139 15.04 6.62 -26.75
C ALA A 139 15.14 7.79 -25.76
N ALA A 140 16.30 8.05 -25.17
CA ALA A 140 16.49 9.13 -24.21
C ALA A 140 16.42 10.51 -24.90
N GLU A 141 15.55 11.39 -24.40
CA GLU A 141 15.38 12.78 -24.87
C GLU A 141 15.54 13.78 -23.69
N PRO A 142 16.76 13.96 -23.13
CA PRO A 142 16.96 14.77 -21.93
C PRO A 142 16.45 16.21 -22.06
N GLU A 143 16.65 16.87 -23.20
CA GLU A 143 16.20 18.26 -23.42
C GLU A 143 14.67 18.40 -23.52
N LYS A 144 13.99 17.35 -23.93
CA LYS A 144 12.53 17.29 -23.87
C LYS A 144 12.06 17.15 -22.43
N VAL A 145 12.70 16.26 -21.66
CA VAL A 145 12.36 16.02 -20.25
C VAL A 145 12.63 17.24 -19.37
N LYS A 146 13.69 18.03 -19.64
CA LYS A 146 13.90 19.33 -18.98
C LYS A 146 12.70 20.25 -19.18
N ARG A 147 12.26 20.43 -20.42
CA ARG A 147 11.07 21.24 -20.72
C ARG A 147 9.81 20.72 -20.04
N GLU A 148 9.61 19.39 -20.00
CA GLU A 148 8.48 18.80 -19.28
C GLU A 148 8.51 19.13 -17.77
N ILE A 149 9.69 19.08 -17.14
CA ILE A 149 9.85 19.46 -15.73
C ILE A 149 9.49 20.94 -15.54
N GLU A 150 9.91 21.83 -16.43
CA GLU A 150 9.59 23.25 -16.36
C GLU A 150 8.12 23.54 -16.63
N ASP A 151 7.56 22.98 -17.68
CA ASP A 151 6.18 23.26 -18.14
C ASP A 151 5.12 22.62 -17.24
N ILE A 152 5.36 21.38 -16.79
CA ILE A 152 4.35 20.58 -16.04
C ILE A 152 4.50 20.79 -14.54
N ILE A 153 5.73 20.83 -14.04
CA ILE A 153 6.02 20.91 -12.60
C ILE A 153 6.25 22.37 -12.17
N GLY A 154 6.80 23.19 -13.06
CA GLY A 154 7.16 24.57 -12.77
C GLY A 154 8.51 24.71 -12.05
N LEU A 155 9.37 23.70 -12.11
CA LEU A 155 10.71 23.72 -11.52
C LEU A 155 11.76 24.07 -12.59
N PRO A 156 12.75 24.93 -12.31
CA PRO A 156 13.87 25.15 -13.21
C PRO A 156 14.64 23.85 -13.48
N ALA A 157 14.84 23.49 -14.73
CA ALA A 157 15.48 22.23 -15.11
C ALA A 157 16.71 22.41 -16.02
N ASP A 158 17.10 23.64 -16.34
CA ASP A 158 18.32 23.91 -17.13
C ASP A 158 19.55 23.24 -16.51
N ASP A 159 19.69 23.35 -15.18
CA ASP A 159 20.77 22.79 -14.39
C ASP A 159 20.48 21.35 -13.88
N ALA A 160 19.51 20.64 -14.48
CA ALA A 160 19.23 19.26 -14.11
C ALA A 160 20.45 18.36 -14.34
N VAL A 161 20.75 17.48 -13.38
CA VAL A 161 21.90 16.58 -13.47
C VAL A 161 21.55 15.42 -14.40
N LEU A 162 22.37 15.24 -15.45
CA LEU A 162 22.23 14.12 -16.38
C LEU A 162 22.97 12.91 -15.86
N ALA A 163 22.30 11.75 -15.78
CA ALA A 163 22.86 10.53 -15.19
C ALA A 163 22.45 9.26 -15.95
N SER A 164 23.31 8.26 -15.85
CA SER A 164 22.98 6.85 -16.09
C SER A 164 23.41 6.05 -14.87
N ALA A 165 22.50 5.79 -13.97
CA ALA A 165 22.79 5.02 -12.76
C ALA A 165 23.31 3.62 -13.10
N LYS A 166 22.77 2.98 -14.14
CA LYS A 166 23.23 1.67 -14.62
C LYS A 166 24.71 1.66 -14.98
N ASN A 167 25.18 2.69 -15.68
CA ASN A 167 26.54 2.81 -16.18
C ASN A 167 27.46 3.62 -15.26
N GLY A 168 26.97 4.12 -14.10
CA GLY A 168 27.73 4.94 -13.17
C GLY A 168 28.05 6.36 -13.67
N ILE A 169 27.37 6.82 -14.74
CA ILE A 169 27.60 8.14 -15.33
C ILE A 169 26.88 9.22 -14.51
N GLY A 170 27.57 10.32 -14.20
CA GLY A 170 26.98 11.48 -13.54
C GLY A 170 26.80 11.37 -12.01
N ILE A 171 27.24 10.28 -11.38
CA ILE A 171 27.06 10.05 -9.94
C ILE A 171 27.82 11.08 -9.10
N GLU A 172 29.08 11.39 -9.45
CA GLU A 172 29.85 12.46 -8.81
C GLU A 172 29.14 13.81 -8.94
N ASN A 173 28.56 14.12 -10.11
CA ASN A 173 27.83 15.37 -10.32
C ASN A 173 26.57 15.44 -9.42
N ILE A 174 25.90 14.32 -9.18
CA ILE A 174 24.77 14.25 -8.24
C ILE A 174 25.27 14.59 -6.83
N LEU A 175 26.37 13.99 -6.35
CA LEU A 175 26.93 14.25 -5.02
C LEU A 175 27.35 15.73 -4.86
N GLU A 176 28.02 16.30 -5.86
CA GLU A 176 28.40 17.71 -5.85
C GLU A 176 27.17 18.64 -5.85
N ALA A 177 26.13 18.30 -6.64
CA ALA A 177 24.89 19.07 -6.65
C ALA A 177 24.13 18.99 -5.31
N ILE A 178 24.14 17.84 -4.62
CA ILE A 178 23.61 17.69 -3.26
C ILE A 178 24.32 18.65 -2.30
N VAL A 179 25.67 18.65 -2.31
CA VAL A 179 26.47 19.52 -1.44
C VAL A 179 26.20 20.98 -1.69
N GLN A 180 26.10 21.40 -2.97
CA GLN A 180 26.00 22.81 -3.38
C GLN A 180 24.59 23.37 -3.28
N ARG A 181 23.56 22.59 -3.59
CA ARG A 181 22.19 23.08 -3.76
C ARG A 181 21.27 22.76 -2.59
N ILE A 182 21.41 21.57 -1.98
CA ILE A 182 20.58 21.24 -0.80
C ILE A 182 21.08 22.06 0.40
N PRO A 183 20.20 22.82 1.08
CA PRO A 183 20.60 23.64 2.21
C PRO A 183 21.05 22.77 3.39
N ALA A 184 22.02 23.27 4.15
CA ALA A 184 22.35 22.66 5.42
C ALA A 184 21.20 22.82 6.42
N PRO A 185 20.98 21.87 7.33
CA PRO A 185 20.07 22.07 8.44
C PRO A 185 20.42 23.35 9.21
N ASN A 186 19.42 24.14 9.58
CA ASN A 186 19.61 25.41 10.30
C ASN A 186 18.79 25.40 11.59
N TYR A 187 19.31 24.75 12.62
CA TYR A 187 18.66 24.57 13.92
C TYR A 187 19.61 25.03 15.06
N ASP A 188 19.07 25.27 16.25
CA ASP A 188 19.85 25.76 17.40
C ASP A 188 20.46 24.59 18.19
N GLU A 189 21.78 24.46 18.15
CA GLU A 189 22.52 23.43 18.90
C GLU A 189 22.48 23.63 20.42
N ASN A 190 22.23 24.87 20.90
CA ASN A 190 22.20 25.21 22.33
C ASN A 190 20.78 25.24 22.91
N ALA A 191 19.76 25.10 22.07
CA ALA A 191 18.39 25.02 22.51
C ALA A 191 18.07 23.68 23.23
N PRO A 192 16.97 23.60 23.98
CA PRO A 192 16.48 22.33 24.52
C PRO A 192 16.29 21.30 23.42
N LEU A 193 16.61 20.03 23.74
CA LEU A 193 16.43 18.92 22.80
C LEU A 193 15.02 18.92 22.21
N LYS A 194 14.94 18.94 20.90
CA LYS A 194 13.75 18.75 20.12
C LYS A 194 14.06 17.84 18.94
N ALA A 195 13.55 16.60 18.96
CA ALA A 195 13.76 15.65 17.89
C ALA A 195 12.41 15.08 17.39
N LEU A 196 12.31 14.87 16.09
CA LEU A 196 11.16 14.30 15.41
C LEU A 196 11.34 12.78 15.29
N ILE A 197 10.35 12.01 15.68
CA ILE A 197 10.25 10.59 15.35
C ILE A 197 9.64 10.49 13.95
N PHE A 198 10.41 10.08 12.95
CA PHE A 198 9.88 9.94 11.60
C PHE A 198 9.59 8.50 11.20
N ASP A 199 10.23 7.50 11.85
CA ASP A 199 9.91 6.08 11.70
C ASP A 199 10.31 5.29 12.96
N SER A 200 9.91 4.01 13.03
CA SER A 200 10.33 3.08 14.07
C SER A 200 10.20 1.64 13.59
N PHE A 201 11.00 0.75 14.15
CA PHE A 201 10.82 -0.67 13.94
C PHE A 201 11.10 -1.45 15.24
N PHE A 202 10.53 -2.63 15.32
CA PHE A 202 10.70 -3.52 16.46
C PHE A 202 11.75 -4.60 16.14
N ASP A 203 12.73 -4.73 17.03
CA ASP A 203 13.73 -5.79 17.02
C ASP A 203 13.53 -6.67 18.25
N ASP A 204 13.48 -8.00 18.06
CA ASP A 204 13.19 -8.96 19.14
C ASP A 204 14.20 -8.88 20.31
N TYR A 205 15.44 -8.47 20.03
CA TYR A 205 16.51 -8.39 21.03
C TYR A 205 16.70 -7.00 21.64
N ARG A 206 16.46 -5.94 20.86
CA ARG A 206 16.74 -4.54 21.24
C ARG A 206 15.48 -3.77 21.61
N GLY A 207 14.30 -4.32 21.32
CA GLY A 207 13.02 -3.64 21.49
C GLY A 207 12.77 -2.63 20.38
N VAL A 208 12.06 -1.54 20.67
CA VAL A 208 11.75 -0.50 19.68
C VAL A 208 12.98 0.34 19.38
N ILE A 209 13.38 0.36 18.11
CA ILE A 209 14.41 1.22 17.55
C ILE A 209 13.69 2.38 16.88
N THR A 210 13.91 3.59 17.39
CA THR A 210 13.21 4.79 16.96
C THR A 210 14.10 5.60 16.04
N TYR A 211 13.68 5.86 14.81
CA TYR A 211 14.36 6.75 13.87
C TYR A 211 14.03 8.19 14.19
N ILE A 212 15.05 8.99 14.40
CA ILE A 212 14.89 10.39 14.80
C ILE A 212 15.68 11.34 13.90
N LYS A 213 15.10 12.53 13.69
CA LYS A 213 15.82 13.72 13.25
C LYS A 213 15.93 14.67 14.43
N VAL A 214 17.16 15.00 14.82
CA VAL A 214 17.42 16.03 15.84
C VAL A 214 17.31 17.40 15.19
N LEU A 215 16.32 18.18 15.57
CA LEU A 215 16.19 19.56 15.12
C LEU A 215 17.07 20.46 16.02
N ASP A 216 16.67 20.63 17.28
CA ASP A 216 17.39 21.48 18.23
C ASP A 216 18.10 20.64 19.29
N GLY A 217 19.21 21.15 19.81
CA GLY A 217 19.96 20.51 20.88
C GLY A 217 20.71 19.25 20.45
N SER A 218 20.81 18.32 21.35
CA SER A 218 21.52 17.04 21.13
C SER A 218 21.00 15.92 22.03
N VAL A 219 21.25 14.67 21.63
CA VAL A 219 20.90 13.49 22.41
C VAL A 219 22.06 12.49 22.40
N LYS A 220 22.34 11.87 23.55
CA LYS A 220 23.40 10.88 23.72
C LYS A 220 22.96 9.74 24.65
N LYS A 221 23.70 8.67 24.65
CA LYS A 221 23.52 7.56 25.58
C LYS A 221 23.52 8.03 27.04
N GLY A 222 22.56 7.54 27.84
CA GLY A 222 22.35 7.88 29.23
C GLY A 222 21.49 9.13 29.48
N ASP A 223 21.08 9.85 28.40
CA ASP A 223 20.18 10.97 28.56
C ASP A 223 18.76 10.50 28.92
N LYS A 224 18.12 11.26 29.80
CA LYS A 224 16.70 11.08 30.11
C LYS A 224 15.87 11.96 29.17
N ILE A 225 15.08 11.31 28.35
CA ILE A 225 14.21 11.94 27.38
C ILE A 225 12.75 11.76 27.77
N LYS A 226 11.89 12.64 27.26
CA LYS A 226 10.45 12.59 27.41
C LYS A 226 9.80 12.56 26.04
N ILE A 227 8.89 11.63 25.83
CA ILE A 227 8.01 11.61 24.68
C ILE A 227 6.86 12.57 24.92
N TRP A 228 6.61 13.49 24.00
CA TRP A 228 5.69 14.59 24.23
C TRP A 228 4.23 14.15 24.41
N SER A 229 3.71 13.31 23.51
CA SER A 229 2.29 12.94 23.51
C SER A 229 1.89 12.02 24.68
N THR A 230 2.79 11.12 25.07
CA THR A 230 2.54 10.15 26.14
C THR A 230 3.06 10.59 27.50
N GLU A 231 3.82 11.68 27.53
CA GLU A 231 4.54 12.19 28.72
C GLU A 231 5.50 11.17 29.37
N LYS A 232 5.81 10.08 28.66
CA LYS A 232 6.63 8.99 29.17
C LYS A 232 8.09 9.39 29.22
N GLU A 233 8.71 9.20 30.37
CA GLU A 233 10.15 9.41 30.55
C GLU A 233 10.90 8.12 30.26
N LEU A 234 11.96 8.21 29.46
CA LEU A 234 12.76 7.09 28.99
C LEU A 234 14.25 7.44 29.10
N GLU A 235 15.08 6.41 29.25
CA GLU A 235 16.54 6.56 29.18
C GLU A 235 17.05 6.06 27.83
N VAL A 236 17.93 6.83 27.19
CA VAL A 236 18.59 6.46 25.94
C VAL A 236 19.68 5.42 26.25
N LEU A 237 19.44 4.18 25.87
CA LEU A 237 20.39 3.07 26.03
C LEU A 237 21.48 3.10 24.98
N GLU A 238 21.12 3.50 23.76
CA GLU A 238 22.03 3.63 22.62
C GLU A 238 21.53 4.74 21.69
N ALA A 239 22.46 5.47 21.09
CA ALA A 239 22.21 6.41 19.99
C ALA A 239 23.22 6.10 18.85
N GLY A 240 22.79 6.29 17.60
CA GLY A 240 23.66 5.97 16.46
C GLY A 240 23.10 6.40 15.12
N ILE A 241 23.84 6.07 14.07
CA ILE A 241 23.51 6.30 12.67
C ILE A 241 23.43 4.97 11.91
N PHE A 242 22.86 4.99 10.71
CA PHE A 242 22.84 3.85 9.80
C PHE A 242 23.90 4.03 8.70
N SER A 243 24.89 3.13 8.61
CA SER A 243 25.98 3.26 7.63
C SER A 243 26.51 1.88 7.16
N PRO A 244 25.84 1.14 6.28
CA PRO A 244 24.40 0.97 6.11
C PRO A 244 23.75 0.25 7.30
N THR A 245 24.54 -0.49 8.09
CA THR A 245 24.06 -1.12 9.34
C THR A 245 24.08 -0.13 10.49
N MET A 246 23.41 -0.47 11.58
CA MET A 246 23.40 0.32 12.81
C MET A 246 24.80 0.49 13.37
N LYS A 247 25.24 1.73 13.52
CA LYS A 247 26.55 2.11 14.09
C LYS A 247 26.33 3.07 15.25
N SER A 248 26.69 2.63 16.45
CA SER A 248 26.60 3.46 17.65
C SER A 248 27.50 4.69 17.54
N THR A 249 27.01 5.84 17.99
CA THR A 249 27.75 7.11 18.07
C THR A 249 27.62 7.70 19.47
N ASP A 250 28.61 8.51 19.86
CA ASP A 250 28.60 9.11 21.20
C ASP A 250 27.45 10.10 21.37
N ILE A 251 27.11 10.85 20.32
CA ILE A 251 26.12 11.92 20.36
C ILE A 251 25.50 12.14 18.97
N LEU A 252 24.20 12.40 18.94
CA LEU A 252 23.49 12.97 17.79
C LEU A 252 23.25 14.43 18.06
N THR A 253 23.76 15.29 17.19
CA THR A 253 23.65 16.75 17.31
C THR A 253 22.57 17.30 16.39
N SER A 254 22.24 18.56 16.55
CA SER A 254 21.32 19.30 15.70
C SER A 254 21.59 19.06 14.20
N GLY A 255 20.53 18.77 13.44
CA GLY A 255 20.57 18.40 12.03
C GLY A 255 20.93 16.93 11.74
N SER A 256 21.28 16.11 12.74
CA SER A 256 21.56 14.67 12.52
C SER A 256 20.29 13.88 12.31
N VAL A 257 20.35 12.91 11.39
CA VAL A 257 19.40 11.81 11.24
C VAL A 257 20.05 10.54 11.79
N GLY A 258 19.33 9.78 12.62
CA GLY A 258 19.87 8.58 13.23
C GLY A 258 18.79 7.80 14.01
N TYR A 259 19.25 6.97 14.93
CA TYR A 259 18.35 6.18 15.75
C TYR A 259 18.68 6.31 17.25
N ILE A 260 17.69 6.02 18.06
CA ILE A 260 17.85 5.77 19.49
C ILE A 260 17.17 4.48 19.90
N ILE A 261 17.72 3.82 20.93
CA ILE A 261 17.15 2.66 21.59
C ILE A 261 16.86 3.05 23.04
N THR A 262 15.63 2.83 23.48
CA THR A 262 15.18 3.20 24.84
C THR A 262 14.69 2.02 25.67
N GLY A 263 14.76 0.80 25.12
CA GLY A 263 14.28 -0.41 25.78
C GLY A 263 12.76 -0.52 25.93
N VAL A 264 12.01 0.33 25.23
CA VAL A 264 10.55 0.25 25.16
C VAL A 264 10.15 -0.97 24.35
N LYS A 265 9.15 -1.71 24.84
CA LYS A 265 8.66 -2.94 24.19
C LYS A 265 7.38 -2.72 23.38
N THR A 266 6.76 -1.55 23.47
CA THR A 266 5.50 -1.22 22.81
C THR A 266 5.63 0.06 21.98
N ILE A 267 5.31 0.00 20.69
CA ILE A 267 5.37 1.16 19.78
C ILE A 267 4.32 2.23 20.16
N HIS A 268 3.26 1.86 20.85
CA HIS A 268 2.30 2.87 21.36
C HIS A 268 2.94 3.96 22.21
N ASP A 269 4.12 3.69 22.79
CA ASP A 269 4.87 4.63 23.61
C ASP A 269 5.76 5.60 22.80
N THR A 270 6.07 5.27 21.54
CA THR A 270 6.94 6.06 20.64
C THR A 270 6.28 6.21 19.27
N ARG A 271 5.19 6.99 19.22
CA ARG A 271 4.43 7.16 17.98
C ARG A 271 5.22 7.94 16.95
N VAL A 272 5.14 7.50 15.69
CA VAL A 272 5.68 8.24 14.56
C VAL A 272 4.99 9.61 14.45
N GLY A 273 5.78 10.66 14.27
CA GLY A 273 5.32 12.06 14.28
C GLY A 273 5.37 12.72 15.66
N ASP A 274 5.77 11.97 16.70
CA ASP A 274 5.88 12.54 18.04
C ASP A 274 7.21 13.29 18.24
N THR A 275 7.23 14.11 19.26
CA THR A 275 8.39 14.94 19.63
C THR A 275 9.10 14.34 20.84
N ILE A 276 10.41 14.20 20.71
CA ILE A 276 11.29 13.85 21.82
C ILE A 276 11.91 15.12 22.39
N THR A 277 11.89 15.26 23.71
CA THR A 277 12.54 16.36 24.42
C THR A 277 13.32 15.86 25.65
N SER A 278 14.15 16.73 26.24
CA SER A 278 14.90 16.39 27.46
C SER A 278 14.00 16.51 28.69
N VAL A 279 14.14 15.58 29.64
CA VAL A 279 13.45 15.67 30.93
C VAL A 279 13.96 16.84 31.77
N LYS A 280 15.29 17.13 31.71
CA LYS A 280 15.91 18.20 32.51
C LYS A 280 15.58 19.60 31.99
N ASN A 281 15.52 19.77 30.69
CA ASN A 281 15.25 21.04 30.03
C ASN A 281 14.31 20.79 28.84
N PRO A 282 12.99 20.69 29.08
CA PRO A 282 12.05 20.36 28.02
C PRO A 282 11.85 21.52 27.05
N ALA A 283 11.60 21.20 25.79
CA ALA A 283 11.17 22.17 24.79
C ALA A 283 9.82 22.80 25.20
N LEU A 284 9.56 24.02 24.75
CA LEU A 284 8.34 24.75 25.10
C LEU A 284 7.10 24.25 24.35
N PHE A 285 7.30 23.79 23.11
CA PHE A 285 6.22 23.35 22.21
C PHE A 285 6.65 22.09 21.44
N PRO A 286 5.70 21.17 21.14
CA PRO A 286 5.98 20.03 20.27
C PRO A 286 6.17 20.48 18.83
N LEU A 287 6.71 19.59 18.01
CA LEU A 287 6.68 19.70 16.57
C LEU A 287 5.25 19.47 16.04
N ALA A 288 4.95 20.01 14.87
CA ALA A 288 3.74 19.63 14.17
C ALA A 288 3.83 18.12 13.85
N GLY A 289 2.97 17.33 14.48
CA GLY A 289 2.93 15.89 14.27
C GLY A 289 2.32 15.52 12.93
N PHE A 290 2.45 14.25 12.56
CA PHE A 290 1.80 13.72 11.36
C PHE A 290 0.33 13.39 11.63
N LYS A 291 -0.51 13.57 10.61
CA LYS A 291 -1.87 13.03 10.63
C LYS A 291 -1.77 11.49 10.67
N PRO A 292 -2.57 10.79 11.48
CA PRO A 292 -2.55 9.34 11.48
C PRO A 292 -2.93 8.80 10.09
N ALA A 293 -2.27 7.72 9.68
CA ALA A 293 -2.62 7.03 8.46
C ALA A 293 -4.08 6.56 8.52
N GLN A 294 -4.81 6.76 7.44
CA GLN A 294 -6.20 6.30 7.35
C GLN A 294 -6.27 5.08 6.44
N SER A 295 -6.74 3.97 6.99
CA SER A 295 -7.01 2.79 6.17
C SER A 295 -8.14 3.07 5.20
N MET A 296 -7.91 2.75 3.92
CA MET A 296 -8.86 2.95 2.82
C MET A 296 -9.51 1.64 2.37
N VAL A 297 -8.79 0.54 2.51
CA VAL A 297 -9.20 -0.80 2.08
C VAL A 297 -9.31 -1.70 3.30
N PHE A 298 -10.37 -2.51 3.36
CA PHE A 298 -10.64 -3.39 4.49
C PHE A 298 -10.92 -4.81 3.98
N ALA A 299 -10.28 -5.79 4.61
CA ALA A 299 -10.54 -7.20 4.33
C ALA A 299 -10.52 -8.02 5.63
N GLY A 300 -11.32 -9.06 5.69
CA GLY A 300 -11.19 -10.09 6.73
C GLY A 300 -10.00 -10.99 6.42
N VAL A 301 -9.17 -11.27 7.40
CA VAL A 301 -8.02 -12.17 7.32
C VAL A 301 -8.24 -13.30 8.32
N TYR A 302 -8.29 -14.52 7.84
CA TYR A 302 -8.62 -15.72 8.63
C TYR A 302 -7.52 -16.76 8.48
N PRO A 303 -7.13 -17.45 9.55
CA PRO A 303 -6.21 -18.57 9.44
C PRO A 303 -6.92 -19.76 8.76
N LEU A 304 -6.18 -20.56 8.01
CA LEU A 304 -6.72 -21.76 7.37
C LEU A 304 -7.17 -22.80 8.41
N PHE A 305 -6.40 -22.93 9.49
CA PHE A 305 -6.71 -23.80 10.62
C PHE A 305 -7.09 -22.95 11.83
N THR A 306 -8.17 -23.31 12.50
CA THR A 306 -8.69 -22.55 13.65
C THR A 306 -7.68 -22.43 14.80
N ASP A 307 -6.80 -23.43 14.93
CA ASP A 307 -5.77 -23.47 15.97
C ASP A 307 -4.71 -22.38 15.79
N ASP A 308 -4.51 -21.88 14.57
CA ASP A 308 -3.52 -20.82 14.25
C ASP A 308 -4.03 -19.41 14.57
N TYR A 309 -5.22 -19.25 15.17
CA TYR A 309 -5.80 -17.93 15.47
C TYR A 309 -4.93 -17.08 16.39
N GLU A 310 -4.38 -17.68 17.45
CA GLU A 310 -3.49 -16.94 18.37
C GLU A 310 -2.17 -16.58 17.72
N GLU A 311 -1.61 -17.47 16.88
CA GLU A 311 -0.39 -17.19 16.11
C GLU A 311 -0.62 -16.04 15.11
N LEU A 312 -1.79 -16.03 14.44
CA LEU A 312 -2.17 -14.92 13.55
C LEU A 312 -2.29 -13.60 14.33
N ARG A 313 -2.88 -13.61 15.52
CA ARG A 313 -2.98 -12.43 16.38
C ARG A 313 -1.59 -11.86 16.71
N GLU A 314 -0.69 -12.73 17.20
CA GLU A 314 0.68 -12.31 17.54
C GLU A 314 1.46 -11.80 16.32
N ALA A 315 1.27 -12.44 15.16
CA ALA A 315 1.90 -12.01 13.91
C ALA A 315 1.39 -10.62 13.47
N LEU A 316 0.07 -10.38 13.53
CA LEU A 316 -0.52 -9.07 13.23
C LEU A 316 -0.05 -8.00 14.21
N GLU A 317 0.05 -8.29 15.51
CA GLU A 317 0.61 -7.39 16.53
C GLU A 317 2.07 -7.02 16.18
N LYS A 318 2.91 -8.00 15.83
CA LYS A 318 4.30 -7.77 15.43
C LYS A 318 4.41 -6.98 14.13
N LEU A 319 3.57 -7.28 13.13
CA LEU A 319 3.53 -6.49 11.90
C LEU A 319 3.10 -5.04 12.15
N GLN A 320 2.09 -4.82 12.99
CA GLN A 320 1.63 -3.48 13.37
C GLN A 320 2.72 -2.67 14.09
N LEU A 321 3.62 -3.35 14.83
CA LEU A 321 4.79 -2.71 15.41
C LEU A 321 5.73 -2.12 14.34
N ASN A 322 5.80 -2.74 13.17
CA ASN A 322 6.66 -2.32 12.06
C ASN A 322 5.93 -1.50 11.00
N ASP A 323 4.61 -1.47 11.07
CA ASP A 323 3.73 -0.78 10.13
C ASP A 323 2.55 -0.14 10.85
N ALA A 324 2.72 1.12 11.24
CA ALA A 324 1.71 1.89 11.98
C ALA A 324 0.42 2.15 11.18
N SER A 325 0.40 1.87 9.88
CA SER A 325 -0.77 2.03 9.01
C SER A 325 -1.71 0.83 9.05
N LEU A 326 -1.21 -0.35 9.44
CA LEU A 326 -2.00 -1.56 9.62
C LEU A 326 -2.90 -1.42 10.85
N THR A 327 -4.19 -1.58 10.65
CA THR A 327 -5.18 -1.66 11.74
C THR A 327 -5.89 -3.00 11.69
N PHE A 328 -6.19 -3.59 12.85
CA PHE A 328 -6.97 -4.82 12.89
C PHE A 328 -7.84 -4.90 14.14
N VAL A 329 -8.98 -5.55 13.99
CA VAL A 329 -9.92 -5.86 15.08
C VAL A 329 -10.40 -7.30 14.94
N PRO A 330 -10.68 -8.01 16.05
CA PRO A 330 -11.25 -9.35 15.99
C PRO A 330 -12.56 -9.38 15.19
N GLU A 331 -12.70 -10.39 14.34
CA GLU A 331 -13.89 -10.63 13.53
C GLU A 331 -14.26 -12.12 13.56
N THR A 332 -15.55 -12.41 13.41
CA THR A 332 -16.04 -13.79 13.32
C THR A 332 -16.87 -13.95 12.06
N SER A 333 -16.53 -14.93 11.25
CA SER A 333 -17.28 -15.35 10.06
C SER A 333 -17.99 -16.67 10.33
N ILE A 334 -19.22 -16.80 9.86
CA ILE A 334 -19.98 -18.06 9.95
C ILE A 334 -19.31 -19.14 9.12
N ALA A 335 -18.68 -18.76 8.00
CA ALA A 335 -18.05 -19.70 7.08
C ALA A 335 -16.59 -20.02 7.45
N LEU A 336 -15.83 -19.03 7.96
CA LEU A 336 -14.37 -19.11 8.17
C LEU A 336 -13.96 -19.21 9.66
N GLY A 337 -14.87 -18.99 10.58
CA GLY A 337 -14.59 -19.00 12.03
C GLY A 337 -14.00 -17.67 12.53
N PHE A 338 -13.03 -17.76 13.44
CA PHE A 338 -12.40 -16.59 14.05
C PHE A 338 -11.26 -16.07 13.18
N GLY A 339 -11.17 -14.75 13.06
CA GLY A 339 -10.15 -14.04 12.32
C GLY A 339 -10.10 -12.57 12.70
N PHE A 340 -9.58 -11.74 11.80
CA PHE A 340 -9.42 -10.31 12.03
C PHE A 340 -9.89 -9.50 10.84
N ARG A 341 -10.61 -8.43 11.11
CA ARG A 341 -10.90 -7.38 10.14
C ARG A 341 -9.72 -6.43 10.10
N CYS A 342 -8.97 -6.46 8.99
CA CYS A 342 -7.79 -5.64 8.80
C CYS A 342 -8.08 -4.45 7.90
N GLY A 343 -7.48 -3.30 8.24
CA GLY A 343 -7.50 -2.09 7.43
C GLY A 343 -6.12 -1.80 6.86
N PHE A 344 -6.08 -1.47 5.57
CA PHE A 344 -4.89 -1.27 4.76
C PHE A 344 -4.92 0.08 4.06
N LEU A 345 -3.76 0.62 3.67
CA LEU A 345 -3.67 1.86 2.88
C LEU A 345 -4.25 1.70 1.47
N GLY A 346 -3.99 0.55 0.85
CA GLY A 346 -4.47 0.21 -0.48
C GLY A 346 -4.37 -1.29 -0.75
N LEU A 347 -4.58 -1.72 -2.00
CA LEU A 347 -4.51 -3.12 -2.40
C LEU A 347 -3.11 -3.69 -2.31
N LEU A 348 -2.11 -2.96 -2.81
CA LEU A 348 -0.73 -3.40 -2.78
C LEU A 348 -0.26 -3.59 -1.33
N HIS A 349 -0.65 -2.68 -0.44
CA HIS A 349 -0.36 -2.81 0.99
C HIS A 349 -1.02 -4.09 1.56
N MET A 350 -2.28 -4.37 1.21
CA MET A 350 -2.96 -5.61 1.64
C MET A 350 -2.23 -6.86 1.15
N GLU A 351 -1.83 -6.91 -0.12
CA GLU A 351 -1.08 -8.04 -0.68
C GLU A 351 0.25 -8.26 0.04
N ILE A 352 0.98 -7.19 0.31
CA ILE A 352 2.26 -7.24 1.02
C ILE A 352 2.07 -7.80 2.44
N ILE A 353 1.10 -7.30 3.20
CA ILE A 353 0.83 -7.78 4.56
C ILE A 353 0.44 -9.26 4.56
N VAL A 354 -0.45 -9.68 3.65
CA VAL A 354 -0.85 -11.09 3.52
C VAL A 354 0.34 -11.98 3.16
N GLU A 355 1.20 -11.52 2.25
CA GLU A 355 2.37 -12.28 1.82
C GLU A 355 3.44 -12.35 2.92
N ARG A 356 3.63 -11.27 3.69
CA ARG A 356 4.50 -11.26 4.87
C ARG A 356 4.02 -12.22 5.96
N LEU A 357 2.72 -12.26 6.24
CA LEU A 357 2.14 -13.22 7.19
C LEU A 357 2.44 -14.67 6.77
N ARG A 358 2.37 -14.96 5.46
CA ARG A 358 2.70 -16.29 4.92
C ARG A 358 4.18 -16.62 5.03
N ARG A 359 5.07 -15.70 4.62
CA ARG A 359 6.52 -15.98 4.51
C ARG A 359 7.26 -15.83 5.83
N GLU A 360 7.01 -14.74 6.57
CA GLU A 360 7.73 -14.43 7.80
C GLU A 360 7.22 -15.24 9.00
N TYR A 361 5.89 -15.52 9.03
CA TYR A 361 5.24 -16.20 10.15
C TYR A 361 4.74 -17.60 9.80
N ASN A 362 4.87 -18.02 8.54
CA ASN A 362 4.45 -19.36 8.05
C ASN A 362 2.98 -19.68 8.35
N ILE A 363 2.09 -18.71 8.25
CA ILE A 363 0.65 -18.85 8.50
C ILE A 363 -0.09 -18.90 7.16
N ASP A 364 -0.81 -19.99 6.92
CA ASP A 364 -1.72 -20.10 5.77
C ASP A 364 -3.01 -19.32 6.03
N LEU A 365 -3.32 -18.40 5.12
CA LEU A 365 -4.37 -17.41 5.30
C LEU A 365 -5.41 -17.44 4.18
N ILE A 366 -6.65 -17.12 4.57
CA ILE A 366 -7.75 -16.78 3.68
C ILE A 366 -8.08 -15.31 3.87
N SER A 367 -8.06 -14.52 2.79
CA SER A 367 -8.54 -13.13 2.78
C SER A 367 -9.90 -13.04 2.11
N THR A 368 -10.78 -12.20 2.65
CA THR A 368 -12.08 -11.91 2.04
C THR A 368 -11.94 -10.85 0.95
N THR A 369 -12.97 -10.67 0.14
CA THR A 369 -13.02 -9.60 -0.87
C THR A 369 -12.78 -8.23 -0.22
N PRO A 370 -11.86 -7.41 -0.76
CA PRO A 370 -11.63 -6.07 -0.24
C PRO A 370 -12.89 -5.19 -0.31
N SER A 371 -13.11 -4.39 0.71
CA SER A 371 -14.19 -3.42 0.82
C SER A 371 -13.66 -2.05 1.24
N VAL A 372 -14.51 -1.03 1.15
CA VAL A 372 -14.22 0.34 1.60
C VAL A 372 -15.17 0.72 2.74
N LYS A 373 -14.92 1.85 3.41
CA LYS A 373 -15.84 2.38 4.42
C LYS A 373 -17.03 3.06 3.76
N TYR A 374 -18.23 2.66 4.17
CA TYR A 374 -19.49 3.29 3.77
C TYR A 374 -20.10 4.02 4.97
N LYS A 375 -20.77 5.13 4.71
CA LYS A 375 -21.60 5.81 5.71
C LYS A 375 -23.05 5.47 5.45
N VAL A 376 -23.73 4.98 6.47
CA VAL A 376 -25.11 4.53 6.39
C VAL A 376 -25.94 5.26 7.42
N SER A 377 -27.06 5.84 7.01
CA SER A 377 -28.07 6.40 7.90
C SER A 377 -29.45 5.80 7.58
N ILE A 378 -30.24 5.55 8.63
CA ILE A 378 -31.60 5.01 8.54
C ILE A 378 -32.55 6.12 9.03
N ASP A 379 -33.56 6.49 8.23
CA ASP A 379 -34.56 7.53 8.55
C ASP A 379 -33.94 8.85 9.02
N ASN A 380 -32.77 9.24 8.43
CA ASN A 380 -31.99 10.42 8.79
C ASN A 380 -31.49 10.44 10.26
N GLN A 381 -31.34 9.26 10.87
CA GLN A 381 -30.69 9.12 12.17
C GLN A 381 -29.17 9.29 12.04
N GLU A 382 -28.45 9.14 13.15
CA GLU A 382 -26.99 9.24 13.21
C GLU A 382 -26.28 8.34 12.19
N GLU A 383 -25.28 8.88 11.49
CA GLU A 383 -24.50 8.14 10.49
C GLU A 383 -23.67 7.05 11.16
N LYS A 384 -23.86 5.80 10.75
CA LYS A 384 -22.99 4.67 11.12
C LYS A 384 -21.99 4.43 10.00
N VAL A 385 -20.70 4.29 10.33
CA VAL A 385 -19.66 3.85 9.39
C VAL A 385 -19.60 2.34 9.41
N ILE A 386 -19.68 1.71 8.24
CA ILE A 386 -19.55 0.26 8.05
C ILE A 386 -18.44 -0.01 7.03
N ASP A 387 -17.63 -1.02 7.27
CA ASP A 387 -16.62 -1.55 6.33
C ASP A 387 -16.83 -3.04 6.02
N ASN A 388 -17.63 -3.73 6.85
CA ASN A 388 -18.01 -5.12 6.65
C ASN A 388 -19.36 -5.22 5.96
N PRO A 389 -19.49 -5.95 4.83
CA PRO A 389 -20.77 -6.21 4.17
C PRO A 389 -21.82 -6.85 5.08
N CYS A 390 -21.42 -7.60 6.10
CA CYS A 390 -22.34 -8.23 7.04
C CYS A 390 -23.09 -7.21 7.94
N GLU A 391 -22.52 -6.02 8.13
CA GLU A 391 -23.14 -4.93 8.91
C GLU A 391 -24.14 -4.10 8.10
N PHE A 392 -24.28 -4.41 6.81
CA PHE A 392 -25.23 -3.71 5.94
C PHE A 392 -26.66 -3.88 6.45
N PRO A 393 -27.45 -2.81 6.60
CA PRO A 393 -28.79 -2.89 7.16
C PRO A 393 -29.76 -3.67 6.26
N ASP A 394 -30.65 -4.44 6.89
CA ASP A 394 -31.68 -5.19 6.19
C ASP A 394 -32.65 -4.25 5.45
N PRO A 395 -33.01 -4.57 4.19
CA PRO A 395 -34.07 -3.88 3.49
C PRO A 395 -35.40 -3.99 4.26
N GLY A 396 -35.97 -2.88 4.72
CA GLY A 396 -37.25 -2.85 5.45
C GLY A 396 -37.20 -2.18 6.82
N ARG A 397 -36.03 -1.76 7.28
CA ARG A 397 -35.84 -1.01 8.55
C ARG A 397 -36.04 0.52 8.42
N GLY A 398 -36.66 1.01 7.34
CA GLY A 398 -36.81 2.44 7.08
C GLY A 398 -36.12 2.88 5.79
N LYS A 399 -36.04 4.22 5.56
CA LYS A 399 -35.35 4.80 4.41
C LYS A 399 -33.85 4.78 4.67
N ILE A 400 -33.16 3.84 4.02
CA ILE A 400 -31.70 3.70 4.12
C ILE A 400 -31.05 4.66 3.13
N THR A 401 -30.17 5.53 3.62
CA THR A 401 -29.30 6.39 2.80
C THR A 401 -27.86 5.92 2.95
N ILE A 402 -27.19 5.62 1.84
CA ILE A 402 -25.83 5.10 1.84
C ILE A 402 -24.95 6.05 1.07
N GLN A 403 -23.80 6.37 1.65
CA GLN A 403 -22.78 7.19 1.01
C GLN A 403 -21.51 6.36 0.84
N GLU A 404 -20.90 6.42 -0.35
CA GLU A 404 -19.63 5.80 -0.66
C GLU A 404 -18.51 6.84 -0.80
N PRO A 405 -17.26 6.49 -0.47
CA PRO A 405 -16.12 7.38 -0.64
C PRO A 405 -15.78 7.53 -2.13
N TYR A 406 -15.57 8.76 -2.56
CA TYR A 406 -15.06 9.12 -3.87
C TYR A 406 -13.61 9.57 -3.77
N ILE A 407 -12.87 9.30 -4.82
CA ILE A 407 -11.51 9.80 -5.03
C ILE A 407 -11.50 10.80 -6.18
N ARG A 408 -10.52 11.68 -6.17
CA ARG A 408 -10.11 12.46 -7.33
C ARG A 408 -8.89 11.80 -7.94
N GLY A 409 -9.09 11.17 -9.11
CA GLY A 409 -8.04 10.49 -9.85
C GLY A 409 -7.50 11.32 -10.99
N LYS A 410 -6.19 11.29 -11.19
CA LYS A 410 -5.48 11.87 -12.34
C LYS A 410 -4.82 10.75 -13.14
N VAL A 411 -5.10 10.66 -14.43
CA VAL A 411 -4.51 9.68 -15.35
C VAL A 411 -3.69 10.44 -16.40
N ILE A 412 -2.39 10.20 -16.43
CA ILE A 412 -1.53 10.69 -17.53
C ILE A 412 -1.38 9.57 -18.54
N VAL A 413 -1.63 9.87 -19.81
CA VAL A 413 -1.71 8.87 -20.87
C VAL A 413 -1.38 9.48 -22.23
N PRO A 414 -0.73 8.73 -23.16
CA PRO A 414 -0.58 9.15 -24.55
C PRO A 414 -1.92 9.40 -25.24
N LYS A 415 -1.98 10.39 -26.13
CA LYS A 415 -3.22 10.81 -26.82
C LYS A 415 -3.99 9.68 -27.49
N GLU A 416 -3.28 8.67 -28.01
CA GLU A 416 -3.87 7.52 -28.69
C GLU A 416 -4.73 6.64 -27.76
N TYR A 417 -4.47 6.65 -26.42
CA TYR A 417 -5.21 5.86 -25.44
C TYR A 417 -6.25 6.66 -24.65
N VAL A 418 -6.39 7.96 -24.88
CA VAL A 418 -7.37 8.82 -24.18
C VAL A 418 -8.77 8.23 -24.23
N GLY A 419 -9.22 7.79 -25.40
CA GLY A 419 -10.53 7.15 -25.58
C GLY A 419 -10.71 5.90 -24.71
N ASN A 420 -9.69 5.03 -24.65
CA ASN A 420 -9.72 3.81 -23.83
C ASN A 420 -9.81 4.11 -22.34
N VAL A 421 -9.11 5.15 -21.87
CA VAL A 421 -9.16 5.60 -20.48
C VAL A 421 -10.51 6.20 -20.13
N MET A 422 -11.06 7.05 -21.02
CA MET A 422 -12.39 7.63 -20.82
C MET A 422 -13.48 6.56 -20.74
N GLU A 423 -13.44 5.54 -21.60
CA GLU A 423 -14.35 4.39 -21.55
C GLU A 423 -14.21 3.62 -20.24
N LEU A 424 -12.98 3.31 -19.80
CA LEU A 424 -12.72 2.64 -18.54
C LEU A 424 -13.28 3.44 -17.35
N CYS A 425 -13.00 4.74 -17.29
CA CYS A 425 -13.51 5.60 -16.22
C CYS A 425 -15.04 5.65 -16.22
N GLN A 426 -15.69 5.66 -17.38
CA GLN A 426 -17.14 5.63 -17.50
C GLN A 426 -17.72 4.29 -17.03
N GLU A 427 -17.12 3.15 -17.40
CA GLU A 427 -17.50 1.82 -16.88
C GLU A 427 -17.41 1.76 -15.34
N LYS A 428 -16.46 2.49 -14.76
CA LYS A 428 -16.23 2.60 -13.31
C LYS A 428 -17.01 3.74 -12.65
N ARG A 429 -18.09 4.21 -13.27
CA ARG A 429 -18.96 5.28 -12.76
C ARG A 429 -18.24 6.60 -12.52
N GLY A 430 -17.13 6.84 -13.24
CA GLY A 430 -16.34 8.05 -13.12
C GLY A 430 -17.06 9.28 -13.63
N ILE A 431 -16.89 10.39 -12.93
CA ILE A 431 -17.40 11.71 -13.30
C ILE A 431 -16.23 12.50 -13.84
N PHE A 432 -16.27 12.84 -15.13
CA PHE A 432 -15.25 13.64 -15.79
C PHE A 432 -15.15 15.04 -15.17
N ILE A 433 -13.93 15.51 -14.90
CA ILE A 433 -13.66 16.86 -14.38
C ILE A 433 -12.99 17.71 -15.46
N SER A 434 -11.80 17.31 -15.91
CA SER A 434 -11.02 18.05 -16.92
C SER A 434 -10.13 17.11 -17.72
N MET A 435 -9.71 17.60 -18.87
CA MET A 435 -8.62 17.02 -19.66
C MET A 435 -7.67 18.16 -20.04
N ASP A 436 -6.43 18.01 -19.63
CA ASP A 436 -5.37 18.97 -19.86
C ASP A 436 -4.29 18.34 -20.74
N TYR A 437 -3.83 19.06 -21.75
CA TYR A 437 -2.73 18.60 -22.59
C TYR A 437 -1.41 18.97 -21.91
N LEU A 438 -0.62 17.98 -21.53
CA LEU A 438 0.67 18.17 -20.91
C LEU A 438 1.74 18.53 -21.95
N ASP A 439 1.69 17.84 -23.10
CA ASP A 439 2.57 18.09 -24.24
C ASP A 439 1.88 17.67 -25.55
N GLU A 440 2.64 17.66 -26.66
CA GLU A 440 2.10 17.27 -27.97
C GLU A 440 1.65 15.82 -28.04
N THR A 441 2.12 14.96 -27.15
CA THR A 441 1.93 13.51 -27.17
C THR A 441 1.06 12.98 -26.04
N ARG A 442 0.99 13.67 -24.87
CA ARG A 442 0.33 13.18 -23.66
C ARG A 442 -0.76 14.13 -23.16
N SER A 443 -1.75 13.54 -22.49
CA SER A 443 -2.86 14.25 -21.86
C SER A 443 -3.03 13.76 -20.42
N MET A 444 -3.46 14.66 -19.54
CA MET A 444 -3.86 14.36 -18.17
C MET A 444 -5.39 14.42 -18.10
N LEU A 445 -6.01 13.33 -17.67
CA LEU A 445 -7.45 13.23 -17.46
C LEU A 445 -7.73 13.25 -15.96
N SER A 446 -8.63 14.12 -15.53
CA SER A 446 -9.06 14.22 -14.14
C SER A 446 -10.49 13.70 -13.99
N TYR A 447 -10.70 12.78 -13.06
CA TYR A 447 -11.99 12.17 -12.77
C TYR A 447 -12.29 12.13 -11.28
N GLU A 448 -13.56 12.23 -10.89
CA GLU A 448 -14.03 11.73 -9.60
C GLU A 448 -14.56 10.30 -9.77
N LEU A 449 -14.02 9.36 -9.02
CA LEU A 449 -14.33 7.93 -9.13
C LEU A 449 -14.71 7.36 -7.76
N PRO A 450 -15.68 6.42 -7.67
CA PRO A 450 -15.94 5.70 -6.43
C PRO A 450 -14.74 4.82 -6.06
N LEU A 451 -14.24 4.93 -4.84
CA LEU A 451 -13.08 4.16 -4.39
C LEU A 451 -13.30 2.64 -4.52
N ALA A 452 -14.52 2.16 -4.24
CA ALA A 452 -14.87 0.75 -4.36
C ALA A 452 -14.69 0.17 -5.77
N GLU A 453 -14.82 0.99 -6.82
CA GLU A 453 -14.63 0.56 -8.21
C GLU A 453 -13.15 0.54 -8.62
N ILE A 454 -12.30 1.28 -7.88
CA ILE A 454 -10.86 1.35 -8.15
C ILE A 454 -10.14 0.18 -7.50
N VAL A 455 -10.52 -0.15 -6.26
CA VAL A 455 -9.85 -1.14 -5.40
C VAL A 455 -9.80 -2.55 -6.02
N ILE A 456 -10.65 -2.90 -6.97
CA ILE A 456 -10.76 -4.29 -7.42
C ILE A 456 -9.90 -4.61 -8.65
N ASP A 457 -10.01 -3.82 -9.71
CA ASP A 457 -9.45 -4.19 -11.03
C ASP A 457 -9.06 -3.00 -11.91
N PHE A 458 -9.13 -1.78 -11.38
CA PHE A 458 -8.94 -0.58 -12.19
C PHE A 458 -7.50 -0.48 -12.74
N TYR A 459 -6.50 -0.72 -11.89
CA TYR A 459 -5.09 -0.65 -12.28
C TYR A 459 -4.75 -1.66 -13.38
N ASP A 460 -5.19 -2.90 -13.25
CA ASP A 460 -4.93 -3.95 -14.23
C ASP A 460 -5.60 -3.64 -15.57
N LYS A 461 -6.86 -3.18 -15.52
CA LYS A 461 -7.57 -2.75 -16.72
C LYS A 461 -6.95 -1.51 -17.37
N LEU A 462 -6.51 -0.54 -16.57
CA LEU A 462 -5.84 0.66 -17.06
C LEU A 462 -4.54 0.27 -17.77
N LYS A 463 -3.70 -0.53 -17.10
CA LYS A 463 -2.44 -1.03 -17.68
C LYS A 463 -2.66 -1.84 -18.97
N SER A 464 -3.63 -2.74 -18.96
CA SER A 464 -3.96 -3.56 -20.12
C SER A 464 -4.47 -2.72 -21.31
N ARG A 465 -5.42 -1.77 -21.07
CA ARG A 465 -6.01 -0.94 -22.13
C ARG A 465 -5.05 0.10 -22.70
N THR A 466 -3.99 0.43 -21.98
CA THR A 466 -2.99 1.42 -22.39
C THR A 466 -1.61 0.82 -22.64
N LYS A 467 -1.49 -0.52 -22.71
CA LYS A 467 -0.23 -1.24 -22.86
C LYS A 467 0.85 -0.84 -21.83
N GLY A 468 0.43 -0.41 -20.66
CA GLY A 468 1.32 0.03 -19.59
C GLY A 468 1.78 1.48 -19.68
N TYR A 469 1.31 2.25 -20.67
CA TYR A 469 1.73 3.65 -20.84
C TYR A 469 0.93 4.66 -20.00
N ALA A 470 -0.10 4.26 -19.27
CA ALA A 470 -0.84 5.16 -18.39
C ALA A 470 -0.32 5.08 -16.96
N SER A 471 -0.10 6.23 -16.35
CA SER A 471 0.08 6.36 -14.92
C SER A 471 -1.19 6.89 -14.27
N PHE A 472 -1.48 6.43 -13.06
CA PHE A 472 -2.67 6.81 -12.30
C PHE A 472 -2.31 7.13 -10.87
N GLU A 473 -2.87 8.23 -10.40
CA GLU A 473 -2.78 8.67 -9.03
C GLU A 473 -4.11 9.19 -8.53
N TYR A 474 -4.34 9.08 -7.23
CA TYR A 474 -5.59 9.53 -6.65
C TYR A 474 -5.43 10.05 -5.22
N GLU A 475 -6.35 10.92 -4.83
CA GLU A 475 -6.54 11.42 -3.47
C GLU A 475 -7.99 11.20 -3.03
N LEU A 476 -8.19 10.99 -1.73
CA LEU A 476 -9.55 10.93 -1.17
C LEU A 476 -10.24 12.29 -1.35
N SER A 477 -11.48 12.24 -1.85
CA SER A 477 -12.32 13.42 -2.02
C SER A 477 -13.42 13.44 -0.96
N LYS A 478 -14.65 13.25 -1.34
CA LYS A 478 -15.84 13.35 -0.47
C LYS A 478 -16.67 12.08 -0.53
N TYR A 479 -17.53 11.91 0.46
CA TYR A 479 -18.59 10.91 0.40
C TYR A 479 -19.77 11.41 -0.45
N ARG A 480 -20.35 10.51 -1.25
CA ARG A 480 -21.54 10.78 -2.05
C ARG A 480 -22.60 9.72 -1.83
N VAL A 481 -23.87 10.14 -1.83
CA VAL A 481 -25.02 9.23 -1.79
C VAL A 481 -25.04 8.40 -3.06
N SER A 482 -25.17 7.09 -2.92
CA SER A 482 -25.20 6.13 -4.02
C SER A 482 -26.22 5.03 -3.79
N ASN A 483 -26.72 4.47 -4.89
CA ASN A 483 -27.66 3.35 -4.86
C ASN A 483 -26.92 2.02 -4.70
N LEU A 484 -26.47 1.75 -3.48
CA LEU A 484 -25.70 0.56 -3.14
C LEU A 484 -26.58 -0.54 -2.56
N VAL A 485 -26.23 -1.77 -2.87
CA VAL A 485 -26.93 -2.97 -2.39
C VAL A 485 -25.91 -4.00 -1.90
N LYS A 486 -26.31 -4.78 -0.89
CA LYS A 486 -25.57 -5.96 -0.46
C LYS A 486 -25.95 -7.14 -1.34
N VAL A 487 -24.93 -7.83 -1.85
CA VAL A 487 -25.08 -9.09 -2.59
C VAL A 487 -24.55 -10.22 -1.72
N ASP A 488 -25.42 -11.17 -1.40
CA ASP A 488 -25.05 -12.39 -0.69
C ASP A 488 -24.81 -13.52 -1.67
N ILE A 489 -23.74 -14.29 -1.47
CA ILE A 489 -23.44 -15.50 -2.24
C ILE A 489 -23.86 -16.72 -1.44
N LEU A 490 -24.76 -17.51 -2.02
CA LEU A 490 -25.27 -18.71 -1.40
C LEU A 490 -24.68 -19.95 -2.09
N VAL A 491 -24.10 -20.85 -1.31
CA VAL A 491 -23.63 -22.16 -1.78
C VAL A 491 -24.55 -23.24 -1.19
N SER A 492 -25.20 -24.00 -2.05
CA SER A 492 -26.22 -24.98 -1.65
C SER A 492 -27.34 -24.41 -0.78
N GLY A 493 -27.72 -23.12 -1.01
CA GLY A 493 -28.75 -22.40 -0.30
C GLY A 493 -28.32 -21.81 1.06
N LYS A 494 -27.06 -21.98 1.47
CA LYS A 494 -26.51 -21.37 2.69
C LYS A 494 -25.68 -20.14 2.30
N PRO A 495 -25.87 -18.98 2.96
CA PRO A 495 -25.04 -17.81 2.70
C PRO A 495 -23.61 -18.05 3.18
N VAL A 496 -22.66 -17.61 2.36
CA VAL A 496 -21.22 -17.61 2.69
C VAL A 496 -20.81 -16.15 2.84
N ASP A 497 -20.74 -15.69 4.06
CA ASP A 497 -20.48 -14.29 4.43
C ASP A 497 -19.16 -13.76 3.87
N ALA A 498 -18.13 -14.59 3.80
CA ALA A 498 -16.83 -14.25 3.22
C ALA A 498 -16.88 -13.85 1.73
N PHE A 499 -17.92 -14.25 1.00
CA PHE A 499 -18.15 -13.87 -0.41
C PHE A 499 -19.16 -12.74 -0.58
N SER A 500 -19.81 -12.30 0.51
CA SER A 500 -20.75 -11.18 0.45
C SER A 500 -20.02 -9.87 0.15
N PHE A 501 -20.63 -9.02 -0.66
CA PHE A 501 -20.02 -7.73 -1.03
C PHE A 501 -21.09 -6.64 -1.22
N ILE A 502 -20.64 -5.39 -1.15
CA ILE A 502 -21.48 -4.22 -1.45
C ILE A 502 -21.12 -3.75 -2.87
N ALA A 503 -22.13 -3.48 -3.68
CA ALA A 503 -21.95 -2.98 -5.04
C ALA A 503 -23.05 -1.98 -5.41
N HIS A 504 -22.81 -1.17 -6.44
CA HIS A 504 -23.86 -0.37 -7.05
C HIS A 504 -24.91 -1.29 -7.66
N ASN A 505 -26.19 -0.91 -7.53
CA ASN A 505 -27.31 -1.75 -7.97
C ASN A 505 -27.20 -2.19 -9.44
N ASP A 506 -26.71 -1.31 -10.31
CA ASP A 506 -26.54 -1.60 -11.74
C ASP A 506 -25.48 -2.66 -12.01
N ASN A 507 -24.42 -2.73 -11.19
CA ASN A 507 -23.30 -3.65 -11.33
C ASN A 507 -23.49 -4.96 -10.53
N ALA A 508 -24.47 -4.99 -9.60
CA ALA A 508 -24.70 -6.12 -8.69
C ALA A 508 -24.93 -7.44 -9.41
N PHE A 509 -25.70 -7.44 -10.51
CA PHE A 509 -25.98 -8.63 -11.32
C PHE A 509 -24.71 -9.16 -12.01
N HIS A 510 -23.98 -8.29 -12.69
CA HIS A 510 -22.79 -8.69 -13.45
C HIS A 510 -21.70 -9.24 -12.55
N ARG A 511 -21.40 -8.56 -11.44
CA ARG A 511 -20.42 -9.00 -10.47
C ARG A 511 -20.87 -10.28 -9.75
N GLY A 512 -22.12 -10.38 -9.32
CA GLY A 512 -22.69 -11.58 -8.71
C GLY A 512 -22.64 -12.79 -9.63
N LYS A 513 -22.92 -12.62 -10.93
CA LYS A 513 -22.83 -13.67 -11.95
C LYS A 513 -21.39 -14.15 -12.14
N ALA A 514 -20.44 -13.22 -12.26
CA ALA A 514 -19.02 -13.53 -12.42
C ALA A 514 -18.49 -14.36 -11.23
N ILE A 515 -18.81 -13.96 -9.99
CA ILE A 515 -18.45 -14.72 -8.79
C ILE A 515 -19.07 -16.12 -8.81
N CYS A 516 -20.37 -16.24 -9.12
CA CYS A 516 -21.02 -17.56 -9.20
C CYS A 516 -20.36 -18.47 -10.25
N GLN A 517 -19.99 -17.91 -11.40
CA GLN A 517 -19.32 -18.64 -12.47
C GLN A 517 -17.93 -19.11 -12.03
N LYS A 518 -17.10 -18.22 -11.49
CA LYS A 518 -15.75 -18.56 -11.02
C LYS A 518 -15.78 -19.61 -9.92
N LEU A 519 -16.68 -19.48 -8.93
CA LEU A 519 -16.87 -20.49 -7.89
C LEU A 519 -17.31 -21.84 -8.47
N SER A 520 -18.11 -21.85 -9.53
CA SER A 520 -18.54 -23.11 -10.17
C SER A 520 -17.42 -23.85 -10.89
N GLU A 521 -16.35 -23.15 -11.27
CA GLU A 521 -15.14 -23.72 -11.89
C GLU A 521 -14.21 -24.36 -10.85
N VAL A 522 -14.09 -23.71 -9.67
CA VAL A 522 -13.11 -24.08 -8.63
C VAL A 522 -13.67 -25.10 -7.63
N ILE A 523 -14.95 -24.96 -7.23
CA ILE A 523 -15.54 -25.88 -6.26
C ILE A 523 -15.70 -27.27 -6.91
N PRO A 524 -15.13 -28.33 -6.29
CA PRO A 524 -15.16 -29.67 -6.89
C PRO A 524 -16.57 -30.24 -6.92
N ARG A 525 -16.87 -31.03 -7.97
CA ARG A 525 -18.14 -31.74 -8.09
C ARG A 525 -18.31 -32.72 -6.95
N GLN A 526 -19.52 -32.81 -6.44
CA GLN A 526 -19.90 -33.78 -5.41
C GLN A 526 -20.96 -34.76 -5.90
N GLN A 527 -21.43 -35.68 -5.03
CA GLN A 527 -22.46 -36.67 -5.36
C GLN A 527 -23.87 -36.07 -5.58
N PHE A 528 -24.03 -34.78 -5.23
CA PHE A 528 -25.26 -34.01 -5.40
C PHE A 528 -24.99 -32.70 -6.14
N GLU A 529 -26.04 -32.06 -6.62
CA GLU A 529 -25.94 -30.73 -7.28
C GLU A 529 -25.67 -29.66 -6.25
N ILE A 530 -24.71 -28.76 -6.58
CA ILE A 530 -24.39 -27.61 -5.77
C ILE A 530 -24.87 -26.36 -6.53
N PRO A 531 -26.00 -25.75 -6.18
CA PRO A 531 -26.36 -24.45 -6.70
C PRO A 531 -25.53 -23.37 -6.01
N ILE A 532 -24.94 -22.50 -6.81
CA ILE A 532 -24.26 -21.26 -6.38
C ILE A 532 -25.14 -20.12 -6.85
N GLN A 533 -25.50 -19.22 -5.95
CA GLN A 533 -26.49 -18.19 -6.23
C GLN A 533 -26.03 -16.83 -5.67
N ALA A 534 -26.22 -15.76 -6.43
CA ALA A 534 -26.11 -14.40 -5.93
C ALA A 534 -27.52 -13.86 -5.63
N ALA A 535 -27.70 -13.27 -4.46
CA ALA A 535 -28.98 -12.81 -3.99
C ALA A 535 -28.93 -11.36 -3.44
N LEU A 536 -30.00 -10.62 -3.69
CA LEU A 536 -30.29 -9.33 -3.05
C LEU A 536 -31.39 -9.56 -2.01
N GLY A 537 -31.02 -9.73 -0.75
CA GLY A 537 -31.93 -10.20 0.28
C GLY A 537 -32.56 -11.54 -0.11
N SER A 538 -33.88 -11.62 -0.30
CA SER A 538 -34.58 -12.85 -0.72
C SER A 538 -34.59 -13.10 -2.24
N LYS A 539 -34.21 -12.09 -3.06
CA LYS A 539 -34.29 -12.19 -4.52
C LYS A 539 -32.98 -12.72 -5.10
N ILE A 540 -33.03 -13.89 -5.74
CA ILE A 540 -31.91 -14.44 -6.49
C ILE A 540 -31.76 -13.67 -7.80
N ILE A 541 -30.56 -13.09 -8.03
CA ILE A 541 -30.22 -12.33 -9.24
C ILE A 541 -29.40 -13.14 -10.24
N ALA A 542 -28.53 -14.03 -9.78
CA ALA A 542 -27.74 -14.91 -10.63
C ALA A 542 -27.64 -16.32 -10.04
N ARG A 543 -27.46 -17.31 -10.89
CA ARG A 543 -27.33 -18.71 -10.46
C ARG A 543 -26.47 -19.49 -11.43
N GLU A 544 -25.53 -20.26 -10.88
CA GLU A 544 -24.78 -21.31 -11.53
C GLU A 544 -24.99 -22.63 -10.79
N THR A 545 -24.78 -23.76 -11.47
CA THR A 545 -25.03 -25.06 -10.84
C THR A 545 -23.92 -26.04 -11.19
N ILE A 546 -23.20 -26.51 -10.18
CA ILE A 546 -22.23 -27.59 -10.32
C ILE A 546 -22.98 -28.91 -10.39
N LYS A 547 -22.85 -29.59 -11.51
CA LYS A 547 -23.55 -30.88 -11.75
C LYS A 547 -22.97 -32.00 -10.87
N ALA A 548 -23.84 -32.81 -10.27
CA ALA A 548 -23.43 -33.95 -9.51
C ALA A 548 -22.66 -35.00 -10.34
N TYR A 549 -21.77 -35.77 -9.68
CA TYR A 549 -21.22 -36.96 -10.31
C TYR A 549 -22.38 -37.92 -10.69
N ARG A 550 -22.40 -38.36 -11.94
CA ARG A 550 -23.37 -39.32 -12.45
C ARG A 550 -22.73 -40.73 -12.51
N LYS A 551 -23.14 -41.62 -11.62
CA LYS A 551 -22.91 -43.04 -11.84
C LYS A 551 -23.97 -43.55 -12.82
N ASN A 552 -23.57 -44.16 -13.92
CA ASN A 552 -24.51 -44.73 -14.86
C ASN A 552 -25.10 -46.02 -14.25
N VAL A 553 -26.19 -45.87 -13.47
CA VAL A 553 -26.88 -46.99 -12.78
C VAL A 553 -27.61 -47.88 -13.76
N ILE A 554 -27.74 -47.47 -15.03
CA ILE A 554 -28.46 -48.19 -16.09
C ILE A 554 -27.47 -49.00 -16.96
N ALA A 555 -26.16 -48.80 -16.84
CA ALA A 555 -25.14 -49.45 -17.67
C ALA A 555 -25.19 -51.00 -17.62
N LYS A 556 -25.68 -51.56 -16.49
CA LYS A 556 -25.82 -53.01 -16.31
C LYS A 556 -27.23 -53.52 -16.62
N CYS A 557 -28.16 -52.70 -17.10
CA CYS A 557 -29.50 -53.10 -17.45
C CYS A 557 -29.54 -53.49 -18.92
N TYR A 558 -29.23 -54.75 -19.19
CA TYR A 558 -29.43 -55.37 -20.49
C TYR A 558 -30.93 -55.72 -20.67
N GLY A 559 -31.54 -55.26 -21.77
CA GLY A 559 -32.95 -55.51 -22.10
C GLY A 559 -33.90 -54.33 -21.86
N GLY A 560 -35.09 -54.41 -22.46
CA GLY A 560 -36.06 -53.31 -22.57
C GLY A 560 -36.93 -53.02 -21.33
N ASP A 561 -36.56 -53.48 -20.13
CA ASP A 561 -37.37 -53.24 -18.91
C ASP A 561 -37.30 -51.77 -18.48
N ILE A 562 -38.25 -51.00 -19.01
CA ILE A 562 -38.43 -49.56 -18.78
C ILE A 562 -38.75 -49.29 -17.31
N THR A 563 -39.51 -50.20 -16.66
CA THR A 563 -39.96 -50.03 -15.28
C THR A 563 -38.79 -50.11 -14.30
N ARG A 564 -37.88 -51.09 -14.51
CA ARG A 564 -36.67 -51.25 -13.71
C ARG A 564 -35.71 -50.09 -13.89
N LYS A 565 -35.56 -49.56 -15.12
CA LYS A 565 -34.74 -48.36 -15.40
C LYS A 565 -35.29 -47.13 -14.67
N LYS A 566 -36.62 -46.87 -14.72
CA LYS A 566 -37.27 -45.80 -13.99
C LYS A 566 -37.05 -45.93 -12.48
N LYS A 567 -37.26 -47.10 -11.89
CA LYS A 567 -37.11 -47.37 -10.46
C LYS A 567 -35.66 -47.15 -9.96
N LEU A 568 -34.66 -47.50 -10.77
CA LEU A 568 -33.26 -47.24 -10.45
C LEU A 568 -32.91 -45.75 -10.52
N LEU A 569 -33.43 -45.00 -11.49
CA LEU A 569 -33.26 -43.57 -11.61
C LEU A 569 -33.95 -42.82 -10.46
N GLU A 570 -35.15 -43.25 -10.03
CA GLU A 570 -35.85 -42.69 -8.87
C GLU A 570 -35.09 -42.92 -7.58
N LYS A 571 -34.60 -44.14 -7.31
CA LYS A 571 -33.74 -44.44 -6.15
C LYS A 571 -32.47 -43.57 -6.15
N GLN A 572 -31.85 -43.39 -7.32
CA GLN A 572 -30.68 -42.50 -7.43
C GLN A 572 -31.04 -41.03 -7.11
N LYS A 573 -32.20 -40.55 -7.58
CA LYS A 573 -32.71 -39.20 -7.31
C LYS A 573 -33.00 -39.01 -5.82
N GLU A 574 -33.66 -39.98 -5.17
CA GLU A 574 -33.91 -39.94 -3.73
C GLU A 574 -32.63 -40.00 -2.91
N GLY A 575 -31.67 -40.87 -3.26
CA GLY A 575 -30.37 -40.94 -2.61
C GLY A 575 -29.61 -39.64 -2.68
N LYS A 576 -29.60 -38.97 -3.85
CA LYS A 576 -29.01 -37.66 -4.03
C LYS A 576 -29.72 -36.57 -3.22
N LYS A 577 -31.06 -36.62 -3.11
CA LYS A 577 -31.83 -35.68 -2.28
C LYS A 577 -31.50 -35.84 -0.79
N ARG A 578 -31.33 -37.06 -0.30
CA ARG A 578 -30.88 -37.33 1.09
C ARG A 578 -29.45 -36.85 1.31
N MET A 579 -28.52 -37.10 0.40
CA MET A 579 -27.14 -36.62 0.50
C MET A 579 -27.07 -35.10 0.52
N LYS A 580 -27.90 -34.43 -0.27
CA LYS A 580 -27.97 -32.96 -0.29
C LYS A 580 -28.47 -32.36 1.03
N SER A 581 -29.37 -33.06 1.75
CA SER A 581 -29.92 -32.60 3.04
C SER A 581 -28.94 -32.78 4.21
N ILE A 582 -27.95 -33.67 4.09
CA ILE A 582 -27.02 -34.04 5.15
C ILE A 582 -25.60 -33.47 4.87
N GLY A 583 -25.23 -33.34 3.57
CA GLY A 583 -23.88 -32.92 3.17
C GLY A 583 -23.64 -31.44 3.33
N ASN A 584 -22.61 -31.08 4.05
CA ASN A 584 -21.99 -29.74 3.94
C ASN A 584 -21.13 -29.70 2.68
N VAL A 585 -21.19 -28.58 1.95
CA VAL A 585 -20.29 -28.34 0.84
C VAL A 585 -19.00 -27.79 1.41
N GLU A 586 -17.92 -28.52 1.23
CA GLU A 586 -16.58 -28.06 1.58
C GLU A 586 -16.10 -27.10 0.48
N ILE A 587 -15.78 -25.88 0.85
CA ILE A 587 -15.31 -24.83 -0.07
C ILE A 587 -13.79 -24.82 0.03
N PRO A 588 -13.07 -25.16 -1.04
CA PRO A 588 -11.60 -25.18 -1.01
C PRO A 588 -11.03 -23.76 -0.92
N GLN A 589 -9.81 -23.63 -0.41
CA GLN A 589 -9.11 -22.36 -0.25
C GLN A 589 -8.96 -21.61 -1.58
N GLU A 590 -8.72 -22.34 -2.67
CA GLU A 590 -8.60 -21.78 -4.01
C GLU A 590 -9.86 -21.01 -4.44
N ALA A 591 -11.04 -21.35 -3.89
CA ALA A 591 -12.28 -20.65 -4.18
C ALA A 591 -12.25 -19.21 -3.64
N PHE A 592 -11.68 -18.97 -2.46
CA PHE A 592 -11.54 -17.63 -1.88
C PHE A 592 -10.52 -16.81 -2.66
N VAL A 593 -9.38 -17.39 -3.01
CA VAL A 593 -8.36 -16.74 -3.83
C VAL A 593 -8.89 -16.42 -5.24
N SER A 594 -9.67 -17.34 -5.84
CA SER A 594 -10.20 -17.16 -7.19
C SER A 594 -11.24 -16.05 -7.29
N VAL A 595 -11.98 -15.78 -6.21
CA VAL A 595 -12.92 -14.66 -6.15
C VAL A 595 -12.20 -13.30 -6.11
N LEU A 596 -11.01 -13.24 -5.51
CA LEU A 596 -10.17 -12.03 -5.52
C LEU A 596 -9.61 -11.75 -6.93
N LYS A 597 -9.31 -12.81 -7.70
CA LYS A 597 -8.77 -12.74 -9.07
C LYS A 597 -9.87 -12.86 -10.14
N LEU A 598 -11.01 -12.21 -9.94
CA LEU A 598 -12.15 -12.29 -10.87
C LEU A 598 -11.88 -11.76 -12.28
N ASN A 599 -10.75 -11.10 -12.51
CA ASN A 599 -10.48 -10.33 -13.73
C ASN A 599 -9.20 -10.74 -14.47
N ASP A 600 -8.61 -11.87 -14.12
CA ASP A 600 -7.52 -12.50 -14.89
C ASP A 600 -8.07 -13.33 -16.07
#